data_1020e7c2faa1ad6b1830a555ab0c0caa
#
_entry.id   1020e7c2faa1ad6b1830a555ab0c0caa
#
_cell.length_a   1.000
_cell.length_b   1.000
_cell.length_c   1.000
_cell.angle_alpha   90.00
_cell.angle_beta   90.00
_cell.angle_gamma   90.00
#
_symmetry.space_group_name_H-M   'P 1'
#
loop_
_entity.id
_entity.type
_entity.pdbx_description
1 polymer ?
#
loop_
_entity_poly.entity_id
_entity_poly.type
_entity_poly.pdbx_seq_one_letter_code
_entity_poly.pdbx_strand_id
1 'polypeptide(L)'
;MEGNYPRFTPEMKKTHKILIPNMAPVQFRILAAAMEHQGYQVELLENCGSQVAELGLKYVHNDTCYPALLVIGQFLDALNSGKYDLDHTALIITQTGGGCRASNYIFLLRKALEKAGYGNIPVLSLNFSGLEKDSSLQLTLPMIRMLLSAIYYGDLLVSLRAQTAPYELEKGAADALQEKWLTRLCGEIRQGKGYHGREIRRQMDEMARDFAAIPVKRVPKVKVGVVGEIYVKYSPLGNNDLEKFLASQDCEVNLPGILGFAQYCAYNISETARLYGGSALMKQVSGLVLGYLAKSEAVMIRALKDHGFHAPLPFQELTKLPDDIIGMGCKMGEGWLLTAEMLSLIHISEP
;
A
#
# COMPACT_ATOMS: atom_id res chain seq x y z
N MET A 1 -21.02 -7.10 22.32
CA MET A 1 -22.26 -6.97 21.55
C MET A 1 -21.91 -7.23 20.10
N GLU A 2 -22.22 -8.43 19.57
CA GLU A 2 -22.14 -8.68 18.13
C GLU A 2 -23.27 -7.88 17.48
N GLY A 3 -22.92 -6.79 16.82
CA GLY A 3 -23.88 -6.00 16.05
C GLY A 3 -24.40 -6.84 14.88
N ASN A 4 -25.68 -6.73 14.58
CA ASN A 4 -26.35 -7.43 13.47
C ASN A 4 -26.00 -6.72 12.14
N TYR A 5 -24.70 -6.73 11.79
CA TYR A 5 -24.23 -6.14 10.53
C TYR A 5 -24.37 -7.13 9.38
N PRO A 6 -24.71 -6.68 8.17
CA PRO A 6 -24.77 -7.52 7.00
C PRO A 6 -23.40 -8.14 6.70
N ARG A 7 -23.40 -9.46 6.50
CA ARG A 7 -22.18 -10.21 6.18
C ARG A 7 -22.08 -10.42 4.69
N PHE A 8 -20.88 -10.29 4.15
CA PHE A 8 -20.61 -10.64 2.78
C PHE A 8 -20.58 -12.18 2.67
N THR A 9 -21.44 -12.76 1.83
CA THR A 9 -21.54 -14.21 1.66
C THR A 9 -20.77 -14.68 0.40
N PRO A 10 -20.46 -15.98 0.28
CA PRO A 10 -19.81 -16.53 -0.92
C PRO A 10 -20.59 -16.28 -2.22
N GLU A 11 -21.93 -16.24 -2.14
CA GLU A 11 -22.82 -15.97 -3.28
C GLU A 11 -22.67 -14.52 -3.77
N MET A 12 -22.51 -13.58 -2.85
CA MET A 12 -22.30 -12.14 -3.14
C MET A 12 -21.03 -11.91 -3.96
N LYS A 13 -20.06 -12.80 -3.93
CA LYS A 13 -18.84 -12.72 -4.73
C LYS A 13 -19.11 -12.57 -6.23
N LYS A 14 -20.20 -13.15 -6.72
CA LYS A 14 -20.58 -13.11 -8.14
C LYS A 14 -21.49 -11.94 -8.50
N THR A 15 -22.17 -11.36 -7.53
CA THR A 15 -23.22 -10.36 -7.75
C THR A 15 -22.86 -8.98 -7.23
N HIS A 16 -21.97 -8.89 -6.23
CA HIS A 16 -21.64 -7.61 -5.60
C HIS A 16 -20.31 -7.08 -6.10
N LYS A 17 -20.27 -5.78 -6.35
CA LYS A 17 -19.06 -5.01 -6.59
C LYS A 17 -18.48 -4.55 -5.27
N ILE A 18 -17.21 -4.88 -5.02
CA ILE A 18 -16.48 -4.49 -3.82
C ILE A 18 -15.72 -3.20 -4.11
N LEU A 19 -16.02 -2.13 -3.38
CA LEU A 19 -15.32 -0.86 -3.46
C LEU A 19 -14.10 -0.89 -2.55
N ILE A 20 -12.95 -0.48 -3.08
CA ILE A 20 -11.65 -0.48 -2.40
C ILE A 20 -11.14 0.95 -2.31
N PRO A 21 -10.82 1.48 -1.12
CA PRO A 21 -10.17 2.79 -1.00
C PRO A 21 -8.77 2.73 -1.60
N ASN A 22 -8.38 3.77 -2.33
CA ASN A 22 -7.13 3.78 -3.05
C ASN A 22 -6.04 4.54 -2.28
N MET A 23 -5.20 3.79 -1.56
CA MET A 23 -4.07 4.35 -0.83
C MET A 23 -2.84 4.51 -1.72
N ALA A 24 -2.56 3.55 -2.58
CA ALA A 24 -1.34 3.51 -3.41
C ALA A 24 -1.72 3.07 -4.83
N PRO A 25 -1.95 4.01 -5.75
CA PRO A 25 -2.60 3.74 -7.03
C PRO A 25 -1.96 2.62 -7.86
N VAL A 26 -0.63 2.56 -7.92
CA VAL A 26 0.10 1.55 -8.71
C VAL A 26 -0.05 0.16 -8.10
N GLN A 27 0.24 0.02 -6.80
CA GLN A 27 0.17 -1.26 -6.10
C GLN A 27 -1.27 -1.77 -6.01
N PHE A 28 -2.23 -0.87 -5.72
CA PHE A 28 -3.62 -1.25 -5.55
C PHE A 28 -4.30 -1.71 -6.84
N ARG A 29 -3.87 -1.23 -8.01
CA ARG A 29 -4.35 -1.74 -9.31
C ARG A 29 -3.95 -3.21 -9.50
N ILE A 30 -2.72 -3.58 -9.15
CA ILE A 30 -2.26 -4.97 -9.24
C ILE A 30 -2.96 -5.84 -8.16
N LEU A 31 -3.18 -5.28 -6.96
CA LEU A 31 -3.93 -5.93 -5.89
C LEU A 31 -5.38 -6.21 -6.32
N ALA A 32 -6.04 -5.24 -6.97
CA ALA A 32 -7.38 -5.42 -7.52
C ALA A 32 -7.40 -6.55 -8.56
N ALA A 33 -6.42 -6.62 -9.46
CA ALA A 33 -6.27 -7.71 -10.43
C ALA A 33 -6.11 -9.09 -9.75
N ALA A 34 -5.42 -9.16 -8.60
CA ALA A 34 -5.31 -10.39 -7.81
C ALA A 34 -6.66 -10.81 -7.21
N MET A 35 -7.48 -9.86 -6.76
CA MET A 35 -8.84 -10.14 -6.28
C MET A 35 -9.75 -10.58 -7.42
N GLU A 36 -9.65 -9.95 -8.58
CA GLU A 36 -10.40 -10.34 -9.80
C GLU A 36 -10.03 -11.76 -10.25
N HIS A 37 -8.75 -12.16 -10.17
CA HIS A 37 -8.33 -13.54 -10.44
C HIS A 37 -9.03 -14.53 -9.51
N GLN A 38 -9.27 -14.17 -8.27
CA GLN A 38 -10.02 -14.99 -7.31
C GLN A 38 -11.54 -14.97 -7.56
N GLY A 39 -12.02 -14.21 -8.57
CA GLY A 39 -13.42 -14.11 -8.97
C GLY A 39 -14.23 -13.06 -8.20
N TYR A 40 -13.60 -12.13 -7.51
CA TYR A 40 -14.27 -10.95 -6.95
C TYR A 40 -14.46 -9.88 -8.04
N GLN A 41 -15.56 -9.15 -7.96
CA GLN A 41 -15.75 -7.94 -8.75
C GLN A 41 -15.31 -6.76 -7.89
N VAL A 42 -14.27 -6.05 -8.30
CA VAL A 42 -13.69 -4.98 -7.49
C VAL A 42 -13.57 -3.68 -8.28
N GLU A 43 -13.67 -2.55 -7.59
CA GLU A 43 -13.41 -1.22 -8.15
C GLU A 43 -12.61 -0.39 -7.15
N LEU A 44 -11.51 0.20 -7.62
CA LEU A 44 -10.74 1.16 -6.83
C LEU A 44 -11.43 2.51 -6.85
N LEU A 45 -11.57 3.13 -5.69
CA LEU A 45 -12.12 4.47 -5.57
C LEU A 45 -11.07 5.51 -5.95
N GLU A 46 -11.44 6.42 -6.84
CA GLU A 46 -10.58 7.53 -7.31
C GLU A 46 -11.15 8.90 -6.92
N ASN A 47 -12.31 8.92 -6.25
CA ASN A 47 -12.91 10.14 -5.76
C ASN A 47 -12.02 10.81 -4.71
N CYS A 48 -11.81 12.11 -4.88
CA CYS A 48 -10.94 12.95 -4.06
C CYS A 48 -11.57 14.35 -3.93
N GLY A 49 -10.98 15.18 -3.08
CA GLY A 49 -11.44 16.55 -2.87
C GLY A 49 -11.90 16.80 -1.43
N SER A 50 -12.19 18.05 -1.10
CA SER A 50 -12.56 18.49 0.26
C SER A 50 -13.84 17.83 0.76
N GLN A 51 -14.80 17.55 -0.14
CA GLN A 51 -16.06 16.88 0.22
C GLN A 51 -15.85 15.51 0.87
N VAL A 52 -14.77 14.79 0.50
CA VAL A 52 -14.43 13.51 1.14
C VAL A 52 -14.10 13.71 2.61
N ALA A 53 -13.27 14.70 2.93
CA ALA A 53 -12.93 15.04 4.31
C ALA A 53 -14.15 15.53 5.11
N GLU A 54 -14.99 16.36 4.50
CA GLU A 54 -16.22 16.87 5.11
C GLU A 54 -17.20 15.75 5.45
N LEU A 55 -17.40 14.79 4.56
CA LEU A 55 -18.22 13.60 4.83
C LEU A 55 -17.62 12.75 5.95
N GLY A 56 -16.30 12.56 5.94
CA GLY A 56 -15.61 11.87 7.03
C GLY A 56 -15.87 12.55 8.38
N LEU A 57 -15.66 13.85 8.48
CA LEU A 57 -15.92 14.64 9.69
C LEU A 57 -17.39 14.62 10.15
N LYS A 58 -18.32 14.57 9.21
CA LYS A 58 -19.76 14.53 9.53
C LYS A 58 -20.19 13.22 10.21
N TYR A 59 -19.60 12.10 9.80
CA TYR A 59 -20.06 10.76 10.23
C TYR A 59 -19.13 10.06 11.20
N VAL A 60 -17.88 10.50 11.29
CA VAL A 60 -16.86 9.96 12.21
C VAL A 60 -16.47 11.04 13.21
N HIS A 61 -16.06 10.61 14.41
CA HIS A 61 -15.64 11.55 15.44
C HIS A 61 -14.32 12.24 15.04
N ASN A 62 -14.21 13.55 15.33
CA ASN A 62 -13.04 14.37 14.97
C ASN A 62 -11.74 13.96 15.67
N ASP A 63 -11.82 13.22 16.80
CA ASP A 63 -10.64 12.64 17.48
C ASP A 63 -10.10 11.38 16.78
N THR A 64 -10.74 10.96 15.69
CA THR A 64 -10.27 9.83 14.87
C THR A 64 -9.08 10.28 14.03
N CYS A 65 -8.13 9.37 13.76
CA CYS A 65 -6.99 9.70 12.91
C CYS A 65 -7.43 10.09 11.49
N TYR A 66 -6.67 10.99 10.88
CA TYR A 66 -6.95 11.55 9.56
C TYR A 66 -7.19 10.49 8.46
N PRO A 67 -6.39 9.41 8.35
CA PRO A 67 -6.65 8.34 7.39
C PRO A 67 -8.04 7.71 7.53
N ALA A 68 -8.52 7.49 8.77
CA ALA A 68 -9.86 6.94 8.98
C ALA A 68 -10.96 7.88 8.49
N LEU A 69 -10.81 9.18 8.72
CA LEU A 69 -11.74 10.20 8.21
C LEU A 69 -11.82 10.15 6.69
N LEU A 70 -10.67 10.13 6.02
CA LEU A 70 -10.61 10.14 4.56
C LEU A 70 -11.14 8.84 3.95
N VAL A 71 -10.75 7.68 4.46
CA VAL A 71 -11.22 6.38 3.94
C VAL A 71 -12.73 6.24 4.10
N ILE A 72 -13.28 6.60 5.26
CA ILE A 72 -14.73 6.53 5.49
C ILE A 72 -15.47 7.57 4.66
N GLY A 73 -14.93 8.79 4.59
CA GLY A 73 -15.47 9.84 3.73
C GLY A 73 -15.47 9.44 2.26
N GLN A 74 -14.41 8.80 1.77
CA GLN A 74 -14.30 8.31 0.39
C GLN A 74 -15.38 7.28 0.06
N PHE A 75 -15.65 6.34 0.96
CA PHE A 75 -16.76 5.42 0.79
C PHE A 75 -18.11 6.12 0.76
N LEU A 76 -18.38 7.03 1.69
CA LEU A 76 -19.64 7.76 1.76
C LEU A 76 -19.87 8.64 0.54
N ASP A 77 -18.83 9.31 0.06
CA ASP A 77 -18.88 10.12 -1.17
C ASP A 77 -19.18 9.24 -2.39
N ALA A 78 -18.53 8.09 -2.49
CA ALA A 78 -18.81 7.13 -3.55
C ALA A 78 -20.26 6.62 -3.51
N LEU A 79 -20.78 6.25 -2.34
CA LEU A 79 -22.16 5.77 -2.19
C LEU A 79 -23.18 6.88 -2.48
N ASN A 80 -22.89 8.13 -2.13
CA ASN A 80 -23.76 9.28 -2.42
C ASN A 80 -23.76 9.67 -3.91
N SER A 81 -22.79 9.21 -4.69
CA SER A 81 -22.62 9.61 -6.10
C SER A 81 -23.73 9.14 -7.03
N GLY A 82 -24.54 8.16 -6.61
CA GLY A 82 -25.54 7.50 -7.47
C GLY A 82 -24.96 6.59 -8.56
N LYS A 83 -23.63 6.41 -8.59
CA LYS A 83 -22.93 5.57 -9.59
C LYS A 83 -23.13 4.07 -9.33
N TYR A 84 -23.37 3.69 -8.08
CA TYR A 84 -23.36 2.31 -7.63
C TYR A 84 -24.76 1.80 -7.30
N ASP A 85 -25.05 0.56 -7.70
CA ASP A 85 -26.23 -0.17 -7.24
C ASP A 85 -25.98 -0.61 -5.79
N LEU A 86 -26.67 0.02 -4.84
CA LEU A 86 -26.46 -0.18 -3.41
C LEU A 86 -26.83 -1.61 -2.94
N ASP A 87 -27.76 -2.27 -3.62
CA ASP A 87 -28.17 -3.64 -3.30
C ASP A 87 -27.12 -4.67 -3.74
N HIS A 88 -26.22 -4.28 -4.66
CA HIS A 88 -25.13 -5.12 -5.16
C HIS A 88 -23.75 -4.49 -4.91
N THR A 89 -23.63 -3.68 -3.86
CA THR A 89 -22.36 -3.05 -3.46
C THR A 89 -21.88 -3.62 -2.13
N ALA A 90 -20.58 -3.82 -2.01
CA ALA A 90 -19.90 -4.15 -0.77
C ALA A 90 -18.64 -3.28 -0.61
N LEU A 91 -18.16 -3.12 0.59
CA LEU A 91 -16.94 -2.36 0.89
C LEU A 91 -15.87 -3.27 1.47
N ILE A 92 -14.59 -2.93 1.25
CA ILE A 92 -13.48 -3.63 1.91
C ILE A 92 -12.58 -2.64 2.64
N ILE A 93 -12.20 -2.98 3.86
CA ILE A 93 -11.29 -2.18 4.67
C ILE A 93 -10.27 -3.08 5.36
N THR A 94 -9.07 -2.56 5.59
CA THR A 94 -8.02 -3.28 6.32
C THR A 94 -8.21 -3.18 7.83
N GLN A 95 -7.84 -4.24 8.54
CA GLN A 95 -7.82 -4.30 10.00
C GLN A 95 -6.47 -4.84 10.45
N THR A 96 -5.61 -3.96 10.97
CA THR A 96 -4.20 -4.28 11.24
C THR A 96 -3.94 -4.90 12.60
N GLY A 97 -4.80 -4.67 13.59
CA GLY A 97 -4.57 -5.08 14.97
C GLY A 97 -3.58 -4.17 15.73
N GLY A 98 -3.31 -4.51 16.99
CA GLY A 98 -2.40 -3.75 17.84
C GLY A 98 -2.93 -2.39 18.29
N GLY A 99 -2.02 -1.46 18.57
CA GLY A 99 -2.35 -0.12 19.08
C GLY A 99 -2.74 0.90 18.01
N CYS A 100 -2.66 0.56 16.73
CA CYS A 100 -3.09 1.43 15.66
C CYS A 100 -4.62 1.52 15.59
N ARG A 101 -5.16 2.71 15.31
CA ARG A 101 -6.61 2.93 15.12
C ARG A 101 -7.19 2.15 13.94
N ALA A 102 -6.38 1.73 12.98
CA ALA A 102 -6.79 0.84 11.88
C ALA A 102 -7.38 -0.50 12.36
N SER A 103 -7.09 -0.92 13.59
CA SER A 103 -7.76 -2.06 14.25
C SER A 103 -9.27 -1.86 14.37
N ASN A 104 -9.74 -0.61 14.47
CA ASN A 104 -11.14 -0.24 14.69
C ASN A 104 -11.82 0.39 13.47
N TYR A 105 -11.15 0.54 12.35
CA TYR A 105 -11.72 1.19 11.16
C TYR A 105 -13.01 0.53 10.70
N ILE A 106 -13.10 -0.79 10.75
CA ILE A 106 -14.31 -1.51 10.34
C ILE A 106 -15.53 -1.14 11.19
N PHE A 107 -15.36 -0.99 12.51
CA PHE A 107 -16.46 -0.61 13.42
C PHE A 107 -16.84 0.86 13.23
N LEU A 108 -15.87 1.73 12.98
CA LEU A 108 -16.11 3.14 12.66
C LEU A 108 -16.87 3.27 11.33
N LEU A 109 -16.47 2.51 10.31
CA LEU A 109 -17.13 2.49 9.01
C LEU A 109 -18.57 1.98 9.13
N ARG A 110 -18.80 0.83 9.79
CA ARG A 110 -20.14 0.28 10.00
C ARG A 110 -21.05 1.29 10.71
N LYS A 111 -20.57 1.95 11.76
CA LYS A 111 -21.32 3.00 12.46
C LYS A 111 -21.61 4.22 11.58
N ALA A 112 -20.66 4.61 10.74
CA ALA A 112 -20.85 5.71 9.80
C ALA A 112 -21.88 5.37 8.72
N LEU A 113 -21.83 4.14 8.19
CA LEU A 113 -22.81 3.63 7.22
C LEU A 113 -24.23 3.61 7.82
N GLU A 114 -24.40 3.11 9.04
CA GLU A 114 -25.68 3.09 9.74
C GLU A 114 -26.25 4.51 9.88
N LYS A 115 -25.42 5.46 10.35
CA LYS A 115 -25.82 6.87 10.48
C LYS A 115 -26.15 7.54 9.14
N ALA A 116 -25.50 7.12 8.05
CA ALA A 116 -25.72 7.67 6.71
C ALA A 116 -26.89 7.01 5.97
N GLY A 117 -27.54 5.99 6.54
CA GLY A 117 -28.63 5.26 5.91
C GLY A 117 -28.19 4.08 5.00
N TYR A 118 -26.90 3.69 5.07
CA TYR A 118 -26.30 2.62 4.28
C TYR A 118 -26.00 1.36 5.11
N GLY A 119 -26.69 1.16 6.23
CA GLY A 119 -26.45 0.04 7.15
C GLY A 119 -26.62 -1.36 6.55
N ASN A 120 -27.26 -1.49 5.39
CA ASN A 120 -27.43 -2.75 4.67
C ASN A 120 -26.24 -3.15 3.80
N ILE A 121 -25.25 -2.28 3.62
CA ILE A 121 -24.08 -2.56 2.79
C ILE A 121 -23.08 -3.42 3.56
N PRO A 122 -22.71 -4.62 3.06
CA PRO A 122 -21.74 -5.48 3.73
C PRO A 122 -20.33 -4.91 3.65
N VAL A 123 -19.58 -5.04 4.76
CA VAL A 123 -18.19 -4.60 4.87
C VAL A 123 -17.30 -5.81 5.12
N LEU A 124 -16.38 -6.07 4.18
CA LEU A 124 -15.36 -7.10 4.32
C LEU A 124 -14.18 -6.53 5.11
N SER A 125 -13.61 -7.36 5.97
CA SER A 125 -12.36 -7.06 6.66
C SER A 125 -11.19 -7.81 6.02
N LEU A 126 -10.19 -7.08 5.56
CA LEU A 126 -8.88 -7.65 5.28
C LEU A 126 -8.12 -7.74 6.61
N ASN A 127 -8.34 -8.83 7.32
CA ASN A 127 -7.94 -9.02 8.70
C ASN A 127 -6.66 -9.85 8.81
N PHE A 128 -5.53 -9.19 9.07
CA PHE A 128 -4.26 -9.85 9.33
C PHE A 128 -4.05 -10.24 10.81
N SER A 129 -4.92 -9.77 11.69
CA SER A 129 -4.77 -9.92 13.16
C SER A 129 -5.66 -10.98 13.78
N GLY A 130 -6.59 -11.58 13.02
CA GLY A 130 -7.56 -12.53 13.55
C GLY A 130 -8.63 -11.92 14.46
N LEU A 131 -8.79 -10.59 14.47
CA LEU A 131 -9.78 -9.89 15.29
C LEU A 131 -11.23 -10.17 14.88
N GLU A 132 -11.48 -10.40 13.60
CA GLU A 132 -12.75 -10.90 13.09
C GLU A 132 -12.63 -12.35 12.65
N LYS A 133 -13.40 -13.24 13.29
CA LYS A 133 -13.40 -14.68 12.99
C LYS A 133 -14.15 -15.02 11.69
N ASP A 134 -15.01 -14.13 11.22
CA ASP A 134 -15.93 -14.36 10.11
C ASP A 134 -15.58 -13.49 8.88
N SER A 135 -14.29 -13.22 8.63
CA SER A 135 -13.92 -12.54 7.40
C SER A 135 -14.21 -13.47 6.22
N SER A 136 -15.15 -13.08 5.36
CA SER A 136 -15.53 -13.83 4.16
C SER A 136 -14.46 -13.82 3.06
N LEU A 137 -13.37 -13.07 3.28
CA LEU A 137 -12.23 -13.04 2.38
C LEU A 137 -11.27 -14.19 2.69
N GLN A 138 -11.25 -15.21 1.82
CA GLN A 138 -10.34 -16.34 1.96
C GLN A 138 -8.95 -16.00 1.43
N LEU A 139 -7.98 -15.75 2.32
CA LEU A 139 -6.59 -15.55 1.98
C LEU A 139 -5.90 -16.91 1.72
N THR A 140 -5.94 -17.36 0.47
CA THR A 140 -5.20 -18.54 0.05
C THR A 140 -3.72 -18.22 -0.15
N LEU A 141 -2.83 -19.22 -0.07
CA LEU A 141 -1.39 -19.01 -0.30
C LEU A 141 -1.08 -18.40 -1.70
N PRO A 142 -1.72 -18.83 -2.80
CA PRO A 142 -1.57 -18.14 -4.09
C PRO A 142 -1.98 -16.66 -4.01
N MET A 143 -3.11 -16.35 -3.38
CA MET A 143 -3.57 -14.95 -3.22
C MET A 143 -2.54 -14.12 -2.44
N ILE A 144 -2.03 -14.62 -1.32
CA ILE A 144 -0.99 -13.93 -0.54
C ILE A 144 0.24 -13.63 -1.41
N ARG A 145 0.68 -14.59 -2.23
CA ARG A 145 1.81 -14.38 -3.16
C ARG A 145 1.51 -13.33 -4.21
N MET A 146 0.29 -13.29 -4.76
CA MET A 146 -0.14 -12.24 -5.71
C MET A 146 -0.17 -10.87 -5.04
N LEU A 147 -0.70 -10.77 -3.81
CA LEU A 147 -0.71 -9.52 -3.03
C LEU A 147 0.71 -9.02 -2.75
N LEU A 148 1.64 -9.92 -2.40
CA LEU A 148 3.04 -9.56 -2.21
C LEU A 148 3.69 -9.14 -3.55
N SER A 149 3.39 -9.82 -4.66
CA SER A 149 3.92 -9.42 -5.97
C SER A 149 3.40 -8.03 -6.39
N ALA A 150 2.18 -7.65 -6.02
CA ALA A 150 1.65 -6.31 -6.24
C ALA A 150 2.50 -5.23 -5.54
N ILE A 151 2.94 -5.51 -4.30
CA ILE A 151 3.84 -4.60 -3.57
C ILE A 151 5.19 -4.52 -4.29
N TYR A 152 5.81 -5.64 -4.61
CA TYR A 152 7.14 -5.66 -5.23
C TYR A 152 7.17 -4.95 -6.59
N TYR A 153 6.22 -5.24 -7.46
CA TYR A 153 6.14 -4.62 -8.78
C TYR A 153 5.78 -3.14 -8.69
N GLY A 154 4.84 -2.81 -7.81
CA GLY A 154 4.41 -1.44 -7.62
C GLY A 154 5.54 -0.55 -7.08
N ASP A 155 6.26 -1.01 -6.09
CA ASP A 155 7.40 -0.28 -5.50
C ASP A 155 8.50 -0.05 -6.54
N LEU A 156 8.82 -1.09 -7.33
CA LEU A 156 9.81 -0.96 -8.39
C LEU A 156 9.36 0.04 -9.46
N LEU A 157 8.11 -0.05 -9.95
CA LEU A 157 7.58 0.86 -10.97
C LEU A 157 7.56 2.31 -10.51
N VAL A 158 7.14 2.56 -9.26
CA VAL A 158 7.14 3.91 -8.67
C VAL A 158 8.57 4.46 -8.59
N SER A 159 9.52 3.65 -8.10
CA SER A 159 10.93 4.03 -7.99
C SER A 159 11.57 4.33 -9.35
N LEU A 160 11.35 3.46 -10.35
CA LEU A 160 11.90 3.64 -11.70
C LEU A 160 11.35 4.91 -12.37
N ARG A 161 10.04 5.12 -12.28
CA ARG A 161 9.39 6.33 -12.79
C ARG A 161 9.94 7.59 -12.13
N ALA A 162 10.01 7.61 -10.80
CA ALA A 162 10.45 8.77 -10.02
C ALA A 162 11.90 9.19 -10.38
N GLN A 163 12.77 8.22 -10.68
CA GLN A 163 14.16 8.46 -11.08
C GLN A 163 14.34 8.75 -12.57
N THR A 164 13.32 8.52 -13.41
CA THR A 164 13.40 8.73 -14.88
C THR A 164 12.65 9.98 -15.31
N ALA A 165 11.41 10.17 -14.87
CA ALA A 165 10.52 11.24 -15.31
C ALA A 165 11.12 12.66 -15.21
N PRO A 166 11.87 13.04 -14.13
CA PRO A 166 12.46 14.36 -14.08
C PRO A 166 13.50 14.65 -15.15
N TYR A 167 14.09 13.62 -15.75
CA TYR A 167 15.21 13.70 -16.66
C TYR A 167 14.90 13.31 -18.10
N GLU A 168 13.70 12.81 -18.40
CA GLU A 168 13.29 12.33 -19.73
C GLU A 168 13.35 13.45 -20.77
N LEU A 169 13.81 13.12 -21.97
CA LEU A 169 13.84 14.06 -23.11
C LEU A 169 12.47 14.22 -23.75
N GLU A 170 11.70 13.13 -23.81
CA GLU A 170 10.31 13.12 -24.24
C GLU A 170 9.39 13.11 -23.01
N LYS A 171 8.70 14.21 -22.78
CA LYS A 171 7.84 14.38 -21.61
C LYS A 171 6.69 13.36 -21.61
N GLY A 172 6.56 12.63 -20.50
CA GLY A 172 5.55 11.60 -20.29
C GLY A 172 5.97 10.20 -20.73
N ALA A 173 7.20 10.01 -21.25
CA ALA A 173 7.70 8.70 -21.64
C ALA A 173 7.77 7.72 -20.46
N ALA A 174 8.21 8.19 -19.28
CA ALA A 174 8.26 7.38 -18.08
C ALA A 174 6.86 7.01 -17.56
N ASP A 175 5.91 7.95 -17.61
CA ASP A 175 4.51 7.70 -17.25
C ASP A 175 3.85 6.69 -18.19
N ALA A 176 4.04 6.84 -19.48
CA ALA A 176 3.53 5.92 -20.51
C ALA A 176 4.11 4.50 -20.34
N LEU A 177 5.40 4.40 -20.02
CA LEU A 177 6.05 3.10 -19.78
C LEU A 177 5.54 2.45 -18.48
N GLN A 178 5.36 3.24 -17.41
CA GLN A 178 4.75 2.75 -16.16
C GLN A 178 3.36 2.19 -16.41
N GLU A 179 2.51 2.91 -17.15
CA GLU A 179 1.15 2.47 -17.47
C GLU A 179 1.14 1.20 -18.34
N LYS A 180 2.04 1.11 -19.31
CA LYS A 180 2.22 -0.09 -20.14
C LYS A 180 2.57 -1.32 -19.28
N TRP A 181 3.54 -1.18 -18.37
CA TRP A 181 3.93 -2.26 -17.49
C TRP A 181 2.82 -2.61 -16.51
N LEU A 182 2.16 -1.63 -15.94
CA LEU A 182 1.05 -1.82 -14.99
C LEU A 182 -0.11 -2.58 -15.65
N THR A 183 -0.48 -2.21 -16.86
CA THR A 183 -1.51 -2.91 -17.66
C THR A 183 -1.12 -4.37 -17.95
N ARG A 184 0.15 -4.61 -18.35
CA ARG A 184 0.67 -5.96 -18.57
C ARG A 184 0.62 -6.80 -17.28
N LEU A 185 1.13 -6.29 -16.17
CA LEU A 185 1.16 -6.98 -14.88
C LEU A 185 -0.24 -7.32 -14.39
N CYS A 186 -1.17 -6.37 -14.46
CA CYS A 186 -2.57 -6.62 -14.12
C CYS A 186 -3.18 -7.74 -14.99
N GLY A 187 -2.91 -7.73 -16.29
CA GLY A 187 -3.36 -8.77 -17.21
C GLY A 187 -2.80 -10.16 -16.89
N GLU A 188 -1.51 -10.24 -16.58
CA GLU A 188 -0.86 -11.49 -16.18
C GLU A 188 -1.38 -12.02 -14.84
N ILE A 189 -1.54 -11.16 -13.84
CA ILE A 189 -2.09 -11.52 -12.52
C ILE A 189 -3.54 -12.02 -12.64
N ARG A 190 -4.40 -11.37 -13.45
CA ARG A 190 -5.75 -11.86 -13.74
C ARG A 190 -5.76 -13.28 -14.32
N GLN A 191 -4.73 -13.64 -15.08
CA GLN A 191 -4.54 -14.99 -15.65
C GLN A 191 -3.86 -15.97 -14.68
N GLY A 192 -3.55 -15.56 -13.45
CA GLY A 192 -2.83 -16.40 -12.49
C GLY A 192 -1.34 -16.59 -12.82
N LYS A 193 -0.71 -15.60 -13.45
CA LYS A 193 0.71 -15.58 -13.85
C LYS A 193 1.43 -14.42 -13.19
N GLY A 194 2.77 -14.39 -13.28
CA GLY A 194 3.58 -13.24 -12.86
C GLY A 194 3.86 -13.15 -11.37
N TYR A 195 3.45 -14.12 -10.54
CA TYR A 195 3.66 -14.08 -9.08
C TYR A 195 4.61 -15.15 -8.53
N HIS A 196 5.26 -15.92 -9.41
CA HIS A 196 6.27 -16.90 -9.03
C HIS A 196 7.67 -16.29 -9.05
N GLY A 197 8.55 -16.73 -8.17
CA GLY A 197 9.85 -16.11 -7.95
C GLY A 197 10.75 -15.98 -9.20
N ARG A 198 10.67 -16.91 -10.17
CA ARG A 198 11.39 -16.80 -11.45
C ARG A 198 10.80 -15.73 -12.34
N GLU A 199 9.47 -15.63 -12.39
CA GLU A 199 8.74 -14.61 -13.17
C GLU A 199 9.00 -13.23 -12.59
N ILE A 200 8.88 -13.08 -11.25
CA ILE A 200 9.16 -11.82 -10.55
C ILE A 200 10.57 -11.32 -10.89
N ARG A 201 11.59 -12.18 -10.77
CA ARG A 201 12.97 -11.80 -11.08
C ARG A 201 13.13 -11.32 -12.52
N ARG A 202 12.60 -12.07 -13.48
CA ARG A 202 12.69 -11.73 -14.89
C ARG A 202 11.98 -10.41 -15.19
N GLN A 203 10.76 -10.23 -14.69
CA GLN A 203 9.96 -9.03 -14.97
C GLN A 203 10.57 -7.79 -14.31
N MET A 204 11.11 -7.90 -13.11
CA MET A 204 11.81 -6.78 -12.47
C MET A 204 13.04 -6.33 -13.26
N ASP A 205 13.82 -7.27 -13.79
CA ASP A 205 14.95 -6.98 -14.64
C ASP A 205 14.51 -6.34 -15.97
N GLU A 206 13.46 -6.89 -16.61
CA GLU A 206 12.88 -6.34 -17.84
C GLU A 206 12.35 -4.90 -17.61
N MET A 207 11.66 -4.64 -16.50
CA MET A 207 11.18 -3.30 -16.15
C MET A 207 12.33 -2.30 -15.99
N ALA A 208 13.33 -2.65 -15.20
CA ALA A 208 14.47 -1.76 -14.97
C ALA A 208 15.25 -1.48 -16.27
N ARG A 209 15.45 -2.49 -17.12
CA ARG A 209 16.06 -2.32 -18.45
C ARG A 209 15.25 -1.40 -19.34
N ASP A 210 13.92 -1.58 -19.39
CA ASP A 210 13.06 -0.79 -20.26
C ASP A 210 13.05 0.69 -19.82
N PHE A 211 13.05 0.98 -18.52
CA PHE A 211 13.19 2.35 -18.00
C PHE A 211 14.57 2.94 -18.25
N ALA A 212 15.65 2.13 -18.14
CA ALA A 212 17.01 2.57 -18.48
C ALA A 212 17.19 2.91 -19.97
N ALA A 213 16.35 2.36 -20.83
CA ALA A 213 16.36 2.65 -22.27
C ALA A 213 15.67 3.98 -22.64
N ILE A 214 14.93 4.62 -21.72
CA ILE A 214 14.35 5.94 -21.97
C ILE A 214 15.47 6.97 -22.10
N PRO A 215 15.50 7.77 -23.20
CA PRO A 215 16.49 8.83 -23.34
C PRO A 215 16.33 9.91 -22.26
N VAL A 216 17.38 10.12 -21.48
CA VAL A 216 17.39 11.09 -20.37
C VAL A 216 18.55 12.06 -20.49
N LYS A 217 18.36 13.28 -19.98
CA LYS A 217 19.42 14.26 -19.75
C LYS A 217 19.57 14.48 -18.26
N ARG A 218 20.57 13.86 -17.64
CA ARG A 218 20.87 14.04 -16.22
C ARG A 218 21.44 15.44 -15.98
N VAL A 219 20.71 16.27 -15.27
CA VAL A 219 21.09 17.60 -14.79
C VAL A 219 20.89 17.63 -13.27
N PRO A 220 21.63 18.47 -12.53
CA PRO A 220 21.37 18.63 -11.10
C PRO A 220 19.92 19.04 -10.84
N LYS A 221 19.25 18.34 -9.93
CA LYS A 221 17.88 18.64 -9.48
C LYS A 221 17.81 18.51 -7.98
N VAL A 222 16.87 19.23 -7.37
CA VAL A 222 16.56 19.05 -5.95
C VAL A 222 15.93 17.66 -5.77
N LYS A 223 16.52 16.86 -4.89
CA LYS A 223 15.98 15.56 -4.51
C LYS A 223 15.20 15.71 -3.21
N VAL A 224 13.97 15.26 -3.21
CA VAL A 224 13.05 15.38 -2.06
C VAL A 224 12.68 14.00 -1.56
N GLY A 225 13.07 13.67 -0.33
CA GLY A 225 12.61 12.48 0.38
C GLY A 225 11.24 12.74 0.99
N VAL A 226 10.28 11.86 0.70
CA VAL A 226 8.92 11.93 1.28
C VAL A 226 8.78 10.83 2.32
N VAL A 227 8.69 11.23 3.58
CA VAL A 227 8.52 10.32 4.74
C VAL A 227 7.25 10.71 5.48
N GLY A 228 6.49 9.73 5.93
CA GLY A 228 5.25 9.97 6.64
C GLY A 228 4.52 8.67 6.98
N GLU A 229 3.43 8.78 7.70
CA GLU A 229 2.52 7.67 7.98
C GLU A 229 2.02 7.07 6.66
N ILE A 230 1.87 5.74 6.63
CA ILE A 230 1.67 4.97 5.40
C ILE A 230 0.54 5.50 4.50
N TYR A 231 -0.63 5.83 5.05
CA TYR A 231 -1.74 6.31 4.24
C TYR A 231 -1.44 7.70 3.65
N VAL A 232 -0.99 8.64 4.49
CA VAL A 232 -0.70 10.02 4.05
C VAL A 232 0.49 10.06 3.09
N LYS A 233 1.48 9.20 3.30
CA LYS A 233 2.67 9.14 2.43
C LYS A 233 2.32 8.75 0.99
N TYR A 234 1.44 7.77 0.78
CA TYR A 234 1.17 7.22 -0.55
C TYR A 234 -0.14 7.69 -1.18
N SER A 235 -1.13 8.11 -0.37
CA SER A 235 -2.47 8.44 -0.87
C SER A 235 -2.52 9.83 -1.49
N PRO A 236 -2.84 9.96 -2.80
CA PRO A 236 -3.07 11.28 -3.40
C PRO A 236 -4.18 12.06 -2.70
N LEU A 237 -5.22 11.38 -2.21
CA LEU A 237 -6.26 11.98 -1.38
C LEU A 237 -5.72 12.48 -0.04
N GLY A 238 -4.81 11.70 0.59
CA GLY A 238 -4.26 12.00 1.91
C GLY A 238 -3.24 13.12 1.93
N ASN A 239 -2.50 13.33 0.83
CA ASN A 239 -1.40 14.29 0.73
C ASN A 239 -1.61 15.38 -0.34
N ASN A 240 -2.83 15.49 -0.90
CA ASN A 240 -3.16 16.48 -1.93
C ASN A 240 -2.26 16.38 -3.17
N ASP A 241 -2.03 15.17 -3.69
CA ASP A 241 -1.16 14.91 -4.84
C ASP A 241 0.27 15.47 -4.68
N LEU A 242 0.87 15.33 -3.48
CA LEU A 242 2.19 15.85 -3.15
C LEU A 242 3.26 15.47 -4.18
N GLU A 243 3.24 14.23 -4.67
CA GLU A 243 4.20 13.76 -5.67
C GLU A 243 4.09 14.54 -6.98
N LYS A 244 2.87 14.81 -7.45
CA LYS A 244 2.63 15.66 -8.63
C LYS A 244 3.05 17.10 -8.39
N PHE A 245 2.78 17.63 -7.20
CA PHE A 245 3.22 18.98 -6.84
C PHE A 245 4.74 19.08 -6.91
N LEU A 246 5.48 18.18 -6.26
CA LEU A 246 6.95 18.19 -6.27
C LEU A 246 7.51 18.00 -7.68
N ALA A 247 6.93 17.13 -8.49
CA ALA A 247 7.29 16.95 -9.89
C ALA A 247 7.07 18.25 -10.70
N SER A 248 6.00 19.00 -10.43
CA SER A 248 5.76 20.31 -11.06
C SER A 248 6.77 21.38 -10.67
N GLN A 249 7.45 21.21 -9.52
CA GLN A 249 8.56 22.06 -9.05
C GLN A 249 9.92 21.56 -9.55
N ASP A 250 9.94 20.67 -10.52
CA ASP A 250 11.15 20.11 -11.14
C ASP A 250 12.05 19.32 -10.17
N CYS A 251 11.47 18.71 -9.13
CA CYS A 251 12.16 17.90 -8.15
C CYS A 251 12.21 16.41 -8.55
N GLU A 252 13.29 15.72 -8.14
CA GLU A 252 13.30 14.25 -8.08
C GLU A 252 12.73 13.79 -6.76
N VAL A 253 11.65 13.01 -6.80
CA VAL A 253 10.95 12.53 -5.59
C VAL A 253 11.47 11.16 -5.18
N ASN A 254 11.90 11.02 -3.94
CA ASN A 254 12.26 9.75 -3.32
C ASN A 254 11.18 9.33 -2.32
N LEU A 255 10.42 8.30 -2.67
CA LEU A 255 9.36 7.74 -1.86
C LEU A 255 9.74 6.30 -1.45
N PRO A 256 9.97 6.01 -0.15
CA PRO A 256 10.21 4.64 0.32
C PRO A 256 9.07 3.71 -0.06
N GLY A 257 9.38 2.47 -0.45
CA GLY A 257 8.38 1.50 -0.90
C GLY A 257 7.50 0.94 0.23
N ILE A 258 6.32 0.43 -0.13
CA ILE A 258 5.38 -0.22 0.81
C ILE A 258 5.97 -1.52 1.38
N LEU A 259 6.89 -2.15 0.66
CA LEU A 259 7.58 -3.36 1.13
C LEU A 259 8.26 -3.13 2.49
N GLY A 260 8.88 -1.96 2.71
CA GLY A 260 9.47 -1.58 3.98
C GLY A 260 8.46 -1.62 5.14
N PHE A 261 7.23 -1.17 4.90
CA PHE A 261 6.15 -1.26 5.89
C PHE A 261 5.72 -2.72 6.16
N ALA A 262 5.63 -3.57 5.13
CA ALA A 262 5.33 -4.99 5.31
C ALA A 262 6.41 -5.70 6.14
N GLN A 263 7.69 -5.39 5.88
CA GLN A 263 8.82 -5.89 6.67
C GLN A 263 8.79 -5.35 8.11
N TYR A 264 8.47 -4.06 8.29
CA TYR A 264 8.27 -3.44 9.59
C TYR A 264 7.19 -4.14 10.41
N CYS A 265 6.05 -4.46 9.83
CA CYS A 265 4.98 -5.20 10.52
C CYS A 265 5.47 -6.58 10.98
N ALA A 266 6.15 -7.31 10.12
CA ALA A 266 6.72 -8.61 10.47
C ALA A 266 7.83 -8.49 11.54
N TYR A 267 8.74 -7.53 11.41
CA TYR A 267 9.83 -7.28 12.35
C TYR A 267 9.30 -6.95 13.76
N ASN A 268 8.28 -6.12 13.87
CA ASN A 268 7.69 -5.74 15.16
C ASN A 268 7.10 -6.93 15.94
N ILE A 269 6.72 -8.02 15.28
CA ILE A 269 6.29 -9.25 15.97
C ILE A 269 7.45 -9.82 16.78
N SER A 270 8.62 -9.95 16.18
CA SER A 270 9.81 -10.47 16.90
C SER A 270 10.35 -9.48 17.91
N GLU A 271 10.35 -8.17 17.61
CA GLU A 271 10.79 -7.14 18.57
C GLU A 271 9.86 -7.04 19.79
N THR A 272 8.55 -7.15 19.59
CA THR A 272 7.61 -7.21 20.71
C THR A 272 7.90 -8.41 21.61
N ALA A 273 8.15 -9.57 21.01
CA ALA A 273 8.51 -10.76 21.79
C ALA A 273 9.87 -10.64 22.49
N ARG A 274 10.82 -9.89 21.94
CA ARG A 274 12.12 -9.60 22.55
C ARG A 274 12.01 -8.63 23.72
N LEU A 275 11.25 -7.53 23.55
CA LEU A 275 11.16 -6.44 24.55
C LEU A 275 10.21 -6.76 25.71
N TYR A 276 9.12 -7.44 25.42
CA TYR A 276 8.00 -7.59 26.39
C TYR A 276 7.66 -9.04 26.68
N GLY A 277 8.42 -9.98 26.13
CA GLY A 277 8.10 -11.41 26.19
C GLY A 277 7.04 -11.81 25.14
N GLY A 278 7.04 -13.08 24.76
CA GLY A 278 6.08 -13.59 23.76
C GLY A 278 6.39 -15.00 23.32
N SER A 279 5.59 -15.49 22.37
CA SER A 279 5.71 -16.84 21.85
C SER A 279 6.97 -17.01 20.99
N ALA A 280 7.81 -18.00 21.35
CA ALA A 280 8.98 -18.38 20.54
C ALA A 280 8.58 -18.82 19.12
N LEU A 281 7.42 -19.46 18.97
CA LEU A 281 6.86 -19.84 17.67
C LEU A 281 6.58 -18.62 16.79
N MET A 282 5.95 -17.59 17.34
CA MET A 282 5.65 -16.35 16.60
C MET A 282 6.94 -15.64 16.17
N LYS A 283 7.98 -15.66 17.00
CA LYS A 283 9.30 -15.12 16.63
C LYS A 283 9.92 -15.89 15.46
N GLN A 284 9.82 -17.22 15.44
CA GLN A 284 10.32 -18.03 14.34
C GLN A 284 9.54 -17.78 13.04
N VAL A 285 8.20 -17.74 13.11
CA VAL A 285 7.34 -17.45 11.96
C VAL A 285 7.65 -16.06 11.39
N SER A 286 7.76 -15.05 12.24
CA SER A 286 8.16 -13.70 11.86
C SER A 286 9.52 -13.69 11.13
N GLY A 287 10.51 -14.41 11.64
CA GLY A 287 11.82 -14.55 11.01
C GLY A 287 11.76 -15.19 9.61
N LEU A 288 10.92 -16.21 9.43
CA LEU A 288 10.71 -16.85 8.11
C LEU A 288 10.03 -15.88 7.12
N VAL A 289 9.04 -15.12 7.57
CA VAL A 289 8.37 -14.11 6.75
C VAL A 289 9.36 -13.03 6.34
N LEU A 290 10.13 -12.47 7.28
CA LEU A 290 11.16 -11.48 6.99
C LEU A 290 12.21 -12.01 6.01
N GLY A 291 12.68 -13.26 6.18
CA GLY A 291 13.61 -13.88 5.25
C GLY A 291 13.03 -14.04 3.83
N TYR A 292 11.74 -14.30 3.71
CA TYR A 292 11.05 -14.36 2.42
C TYR A 292 10.96 -12.97 1.76
N LEU A 293 10.55 -11.95 2.52
CA LEU A 293 10.44 -10.57 2.05
C LEU A 293 11.82 -10.01 1.64
N ALA A 294 12.86 -10.27 2.43
CA ALA A 294 14.23 -9.84 2.14
C ALA A 294 14.79 -10.45 0.84
N LYS A 295 14.40 -11.67 0.48
CA LYS A 295 14.79 -12.26 -0.82
C LYS A 295 14.21 -11.50 -1.99
N SER A 296 12.94 -11.06 -1.89
CA SER A 296 12.26 -10.29 -2.93
C SER A 296 12.80 -8.86 -3.00
N GLU A 297 13.08 -8.25 -1.86
CA GLU A 297 13.79 -6.98 -1.75
C GLU A 297 15.15 -7.02 -2.47
N ALA A 298 15.93 -8.04 -2.21
CA ALA A 298 17.24 -8.22 -2.85
C ALA A 298 17.15 -8.34 -4.38
N VAL A 299 16.08 -8.95 -4.90
CA VAL A 299 15.82 -9.00 -6.37
C VAL A 299 15.54 -7.61 -6.90
N MET A 300 14.71 -6.83 -6.22
CA MET A 300 14.39 -5.44 -6.61
C MET A 300 15.63 -4.55 -6.57
N ILE A 301 16.39 -4.59 -5.47
CA ILE A 301 17.65 -3.84 -5.31
C ILE A 301 18.64 -4.18 -6.42
N ARG A 302 18.77 -5.48 -6.77
CA ARG A 302 19.62 -5.91 -7.85
C ARG A 302 19.18 -5.35 -9.20
N ALA A 303 17.88 -5.46 -9.54
CA ALA A 303 17.34 -4.94 -10.79
C ALA A 303 17.62 -3.44 -10.94
N LEU A 304 17.42 -2.65 -9.87
CA LEU A 304 17.74 -1.22 -9.87
C LEU A 304 19.23 -0.98 -10.12
N LYS A 305 20.13 -1.63 -9.37
CA LYS A 305 21.58 -1.42 -9.46
C LYS A 305 22.16 -1.86 -10.78
N ASP A 306 21.74 -3.02 -11.29
CA ASP A 306 22.26 -3.59 -12.54
C ASP A 306 21.91 -2.68 -13.76
N HIS A 307 20.88 -1.84 -13.65
CA HIS A 307 20.45 -0.90 -14.70
C HIS A 307 20.73 0.58 -14.38
N GLY A 308 21.56 0.86 -13.37
CA GLY A 308 22.07 2.22 -13.08
C GLY A 308 21.11 3.12 -12.28
N PHE A 309 20.11 2.56 -11.62
CA PHE A 309 19.21 3.27 -10.72
C PHE A 309 19.68 3.21 -9.27
N HIS A 310 19.34 4.24 -8.49
CA HIS A 310 19.52 4.21 -7.06
C HIS A 310 18.59 3.16 -6.44
N ALA A 311 19.14 2.34 -5.55
CA ALA A 311 18.38 1.35 -4.82
C ALA A 311 18.22 1.80 -3.35
N PRO A 312 17.08 1.47 -2.72
CA PRO A 312 16.92 1.72 -1.29
C PRO A 312 17.92 0.88 -0.46
N LEU A 313 18.16 1.30 0.77
CA LEU A 313 18.90 0.45 1.72
C LEU A 313 18.09 -0.82 1.99
N PRO A 314 18.75 -1.99 2.08
CA PRO A 314 18.08 -3.19 2.56
C PRO A 314 17.46 -2.98 3.94
N PHE A 315 16.28 -3.53 4.17
CA PHE A 315 15.55 -3.35 5.44
C PHE A 315 16.40 -3.70 6.68
N GLN A 316 17.25 -4.73 6.59
CA GLN A 316 18.14 -5.09 7.68
C GLN A 316 19.19 -4.02 8.02
N GLU A 317 19.61 -3.23 7.04
CA GLU A 317 20.49 -2.08 7.26
C GLU A 317 19.68 -0.87 7.77
N LEU A 318 18.48 -0.69 7.24
CA LEU A 318 17.56 0.36 7.67
C LEU A 318 17.25 0.26 9.18
N THR A 319 17.06 -0.94 9.71
CA THR A 319 16.76 -1.15 11.15
C THR A 319 17.90 -0.72 12.09
N LYS A 320 19.12 -0.55 11.59
CA LYS A 320 20.27 -0.13 12.40
C LYS A 320 20.40 1.40 12.52
N LEU A 321 19.82 2.14 11.59
CA LEU A 321 19.98 3.60 11.53
C LEU A 321 19.42 4.33 12.76
N PRO A 322 18.27 3.95 13.34
CA PRO A 322 17.69 4.67 14.47
C PRO A 322 18.21 4.25 15.85
N ASP A 323 19.13 3.27 15.95
CA ASP A 323 19.53 2.64 17.24
C ASP A 323 19.94 3.64 18.32
N ASP A 324 20.68 4.70 17.97
CA ASP A 324 21.14 5.73 18.91
C ASP A 324 20.16 6.91 19.07
N ILE A 325 19.03 6.91 18.33
CA ILE A 325 18.09 8.03 18.28
C ILE A 325 16.77 7.69 18.92
N ILE A 326 16.20 6.53 18.59
CA ILE A 326 14.89 6.09 19.05
C ILE A 326 14.89 4.59 19.33
N GLY A 327 14.28 4.19 20.44
CA GLY A 327 14.15 2.77 20.79
C GLY A 327 13.14 2.05 19.87
N MET A 328 13.43 0.79 19.52
CA MET A 328 12.58 -0.05 18.66
C MET A 328 11.20 -0.34 19.26
N GLY A 329 10.98 -0.05 20.54
CA GLY A 329 9.67 -0.06 21.18
C GLY A 329 8.74 1.06 20.71
N CYS A 330 9.28 2.14 20.16
CA CYS A 330 8.54 3.27 19.59
C CYS A 330 7.98 2.92 18.20
N LYS A 331 7.07 1.95 18.17
CA LYS A 331 6.51 1.39 16.93
C LYS A 331 5.13 1.95 16.56
N MET A 332 4.42 2.60 17.47
CA MET A 332 3.09 3.13 17.17
C MET A 332 3.20 4.33 16.22
N GLY A 333 2.37 4.37 15.17
CA GLY A 333 2.46 5.39 14.12
C GLY A 333 3.77 5.33 13.34
N GLU A 334 4.35 4.12 13.18
CA GLU A 334 5.60 3.83 12.47
C GLU A 334 6.85 4.54 13.04
N GLY A 335 6.83 4.98 14.29
CA GLY A 335 7.82 5.89 14.87
C GLY A 335 9.29 5.59 14.52
N TRP A 336 9.83 4.40 14.86
CA TRP A 336 11.22 4.08 14.53
C TRP A 336 11.43 3.91 13.01
N LEU A 337 10.42 3.43 12.25
CA LEU A 337 10.55 3.28 10.80
C LEU A 337 10.69 4.64 10.12
N LEU A 338 9.87 5.63 10.50
CA LEU A 338 9.94 6.98 9.95
C LEU A 338 11.30 7.62 10.23
N THR A 339 11.84 7.44 11.43
CA THR A 339 13.18 7.91 11.79
C THR A 339 14.24 7.24 10.90
N ALA A 340 14.16 5.92 10.71
CA ALA A 340 15.07 5.18 9.86
C ALA A 340 14.98 5.62 8.39
N GLU A 341 13.76 5.81 7.86
CA GLU A 341 13.54 6.31 6.51
C GLU A 341 14.13 7.71 6.32
N MET A 342 13.91 8.66 7.26
CA MET A 342 14.52 9.99 7.22
C MET A 342 16.04 9.90 7.14
N LEU A 343 16.65 9.12 8.01
CA LEU A 343 18.11 8.97 8.04
C LEU A 343 18.66 8.33 6.76
N SER A 344 17.94 7.37 6.18
CA SER A 344 18.34 6.74 4.92
C SER A 344 18.27 7.69 3.72
N LEU A 345 17.36 8.66 3.76
CA LEU A 345 17.13 9.61 2.67
C LEU A 345 18.03 10.85 2.75
N ILE A 346 18.60 11.18 3.91
CA ILE A 346 19.54 12.30 4.04
C ILE A 346 20.69 12.16 3.04
N HIS A 347 21.30 10.99 2.94
CA HIS A 347 22.42 10.73 2.02
C HIS A 347 22.03 10.72 0.53
N ILE A 348 20.75 10.66 0.21
CA ILE A 348 20.26 10.72 -1.18
C ILE A 348 19.89 12.16 -1.55
N SER A 349 19.43 12.92 -0.57
CA SER A 349 18.89 14.28 -0.75
C SER A 349 19.95 15.38 -0.60
N GLU A 350 21.05 15.12 0.10
CA GLU A 350 22.15 16.07 0.24
C GLU A 350 22.98 16.13 -1.05
N PRO A 351 23.39 17.36 -1.47
CA PRO A 351 24.20 17.56 -2.66
C PRO A 351 25.62 17.03 -2.52
#